data_45999079578e9f05465bdeb3c8df101a
#
_entry.id   45999079578e9f05465bdeb3c8df101a
#
_cell.length_a   1.000
_cell.length_b   1.000
_cell.length_c   1.000
_cell.angle_alpha   90.00
_cell.angle_beta   90.00
_cell.angle_gamma   90.00
#
_symmetry.space_group_name_H-M   'P 1'
#
loop_
_entity.id
_entity.type
_entity.pdbx_description
1 polymer ?
#
loop_
_entity_poly.entity_id
_entity_poly.type
_entity_poly.pdbx_seq_one_letter_code
_entity_poly.pdbx_strand_id
1 'polypeptide(L)'
;MRLKFFNKQAFKRWMFLTAITMLPWVTVLGQTGGECTTEELVQLGFENVRWTENESERIYTIENNVYKANGVGIAKAIETIQKSGLPTNKRCKVIVTNLDIPEIALTYHPNSCDSISDNGLRNWQTSYEIGNSWKEVKKEKIKNSSRYKVDIVVYPQLSYKNLIITQIYQALFTLNPAIEVSLLPGMKFTGQIIVPIYNDGYSIYSDRVHPGYITLSQQFRLPYNIKGKATIGYFNADRYGADFMLFRPFKKDERFSLEGRIGLVGIGYWDGFKLHYDTDMSWTWTVGANFYWPRYNTQFSLKGEQYLMGDRGVKFEMTRHYRYASISFYAMKGKDANSNGGFRFQVLLPPYKQ
;
A
#
# COMPACT_ATOMS: atom_id res chain seq x y z
N MET A 1 -66.09 -45.75 -25.84
CA MET A 1 -65.58 -44.50 -26.30
C MET A 1 -64.04 -44.46 -26.04
N ARG A 2 -63.20 -44.65 -27.06
CA ARG A 2 -61.76 -44.84 -26.94
C ARG A 2 -61.05 -43.47 -27.05
N LEU A 3 -60.37 -43.04 -25.99
CA LEU A 3 -59.51 -41.88 -25.99
C LEU A 3 -58.12 -42.23 -26.64
N LYS A 4 -57.73 -41.46 -27.67
CA LYS A 4 -56.55 -41.64 -28.47
C LYS A 4 -55.28 -41.19 -27.68
N PHE A 5 -54.25 -42.02 -27.68
CA PHE A 5 -53.01 -41.81 -27.12
C PHE A 5 -52.28 -40.57 -27.75
N PHE A 6 -51.85 -39.63 -26.94
CA PHE A 6 -50.97 -38.53 -27.32
C PHE A 6 -49.58 -39.11 -27.59
N ASN A 7 -49.05 -38.83 -28.78
CA ASN A 7 -47.78 -39.34 -29.26
C ASN A 7 -46.61 -38.61 -28.59
N LYS A 8 -45.97 -39.25 -27.59
CA LYS A 8 -44.81 -38.73 -26.85
C LYS A 8 -43.60 -38.34 -27.72
N GLN A 9 -43.49 -38.84 -28.95
CA GLN A 9 -42.40 -38.50 -29.85
C GLN A 9 -42.57 -37.14 -30.54
N ALA A 10 -43.79 -36.71 -30.81
CA ALA A 10 -44.05 -35.39 -31.38
C ALA A 10 -43.77 -34.27 -30.38
N PHE A 11 -44.01 -34.49 -29.07
CA PHE A 11 -43.76 -33.53 -28.02
C PHE A 11 -42.25 -33.34 -27.75
N LYS A 12 -41.44 -34.41 -27.82
CA LYS A 12 -39.96 -34.30 -27.71
C LYS A 12 -39.36 -33.58 -28.91
N ARG A 13 -39.84 -33.71 -30.12
CA ARG A 13 -39.35 -32.96 -31.28
C ARG A 13 -39.69 -31.48 -31.21
N TRP A 14 -40.84 -31.10 -30.67
CA TRP A 14 -41.23 -29.70 -30.49
C TRP A 14 -40.42 -29.03 -29.39
N MET A 15 -40.13 -29.72 -28.31
CA MET A 15 -39.24 -29.21 -27.23
C MET A 15 -37.79 -29.01 -27.66
N PHE A 16 -37.30 -29.82 -28.62
CA PHE A 16 -35.94 -29.63 -29.18
C PHE A 16 -35.86 -28.46 -30.17
N LEU A 17 -36.94 -28.19 -30.93
CA LEU A 17 -36.97 -27.05 -31.86
C LEU A 17 -37.11 -25.70 -31.13
N THR A 18 -37.82 -25.63 -30.01
CA THR A 18 -37.93 -24.42 -29.20
C THR A 18 -36.69 -24.12 -28.34
N ALA A 19 -35.90 -25.15 -27.99
CA ALA A 19 -34.64 -24.96 -27.27
C ALA A 19 -33.51 -24.38 -28.16
N ILE A 20 -33.60 -24.57 -29.47
CA ILE A 20 -32.59 -24.01 -30.41
C ILE A 20 -32.85 -22.54 -30.74
N THR A 21 -34.08 -22.04 -30.57
CA THR A 21 -34.40 -20.61 -30.82
C THR A 21 -34.19 -19.70 -29.61
N MET A 22 -33.86 -20.27 -28.41
CA MET A 22 -33.55 -19.53 -27.21
C MET A 22 -32.05 -19.50 -26.87
N LEU A 23 -31.15 -19.73 -27.83
CA LEU A 23 -29.77 -19.31 -27.68
C LEU A 23 -29.77 -17.78 -27.60
N PRO A 24 -29.36 -17.18 -26.46
CA PRO A 24 -29.15 -15.74 -26.46
C PRO A 24 -28.15 -15.47 -27.55
N TRP A 25 -28.46 -14.57 -28.45
CA TRP A 25 -27.49 -13.95 -29.31
C TRP A 25 -26.48 -13.29 -28.37
N VAL A 26 -25.42 -14.03 -28.03
CA VAL A 26 -24.23 -13.44 -27.46
C VAL A 26 -23.72 -12.56 -28.60
N THR A 27 -24.12 -11.31 -28.58
CA THR A 27 -23.41 -10.29 -29.31
C THR A 27 -21.98 -10.37 -28.76
N VAL A 28 -21.09 -10.96 -29.54
CA VAL A 28 -19.65 -10.75 -29.39
C VAL A 28 -19.44 -9.29 -29.67
N LEU A 29 -19.74 -8.45 -28.68
CA LEU A 29 -19.22 -7.10 -28.61
C LEU A 29 -17.69 -7.30 -28.65
N GLY A 30 -17.05 -6.95 -29.77
CA GLY A 30 -15.62 -7.00 -29.89
C GLY A 30 -15.03 -6.33 -28.65
N GLN A 31 -14.31 -7.10 -27.82
CA GLN A 31 -13.69 -6.56 -26.61
C GLN A 31 -12.83 -5.39 -27.05
N THR A 32 -13.12 -4.20 -26.53
CA THR A 32 -12.29 -3.03 -26.80
C THR A 32 -10.90 -3.33 -26.23
N GLY A 33 -9.84 -2.87 -26.91
CA GLY A 33 -8.45 -3.18 -26.48
C GLY A 33 -8.18 -2.88 -25.00
N GLY A 34 -8.88 -1.90 -24.40
CA GLY A 34 -8.80 -1.59 -22.98
C GLY A 34 -9.41 -2.66 -22.05
N GLU A 35 -10.45 -3.35 -22.51
CA GLU A 35 -11.08 -4.39 -21.71
C GLU A 35 -10.22 -5.67 -21.65
N CYS A 36 -9.63 -6.06 -22.78
CA CYS A 36 -8.66 -7.16 -22.84
C CYS A 36 -7.45 -6.87 -21.95
N THR A 37 -6.90 -5.68 -22.00
CA THR A 37 -5.78 -5.24 -21.13
C THR A 37 -6.13 -5.35 -19.65
N THR A 38 -7.35 -4.97 -19.25
CA THR A 38 -7.75 -5.08 -17.84
C THR A 38 -7.88 -6.53 -17.39
N GLU A 39 -8.29 -7.45 -18.27
CA GLU A 39 -8.34 -8.88 -17.95
C GLU A 39 -6.94 -9.47 -17.78
N GLU A 40 -6.00 -9.10 -18.63
CA GLU A 40 -4.60 -9.52 -18.49
C GLU A 40 -3.99 -8.99 -17.17
N LEU A 41 -4.26 -7.74 -16.79
CA LEU A 41 -3.81 -7.18 -15.51
C LEU A 41 -4.40 -7.95 -14.32
N VAL A 42 -5.68 -8.32 -14.37
CA VAL A 42 -6.32 -9.16 -13.34
C VAL A 42 -5.70 -10.56 -13.29
N GLN A 43 -5.39 -11.17 -14.43
CA GLN A 43 -4.71 -12.47 -14.48
C GLN A 43 -3.30 -12.43 -13.88
N LEU A 44 -2.60 -11.29 -13.98
CA LEU A 44 -1.33 -11.05 -13.30
C LEU A 44 -1.50 -10.82 -11.78
N GLY A 45 -2.75 -10.76 -11.29
CA GLY A 45 -3.07 -10.61 -9.88
C GLY A 45 -3.24 -9.16 -9.41
N PHE A 46 -3.20 -8.16 -10.29
CA PHE A 46 -3.50 -6.78 -9.90
C PHE A 46 -4.94 -6.65 -9.42
N GLU A 47 -5.12 -5.81 -8.43
CA GLU A 47 -6.40 -5.55 -7.79
C GLU A 47 -6.92 -4.15 -8.12
N ASN A 48 -8.21 -3.93 -7.83
CA ASN A 48 -8.90 -2.65 -8.06
C ASN A 48 -8.71 -2.11 -9.48
N VAL A 49 -8.64 -3.04 -10.46
CA VAL A 49 -8.41 -2.69 -11.86
C VAL A 49 -9.66 -2.07 -12.45
N ARG A 50 -9.50 -0.90 -13.07
CA ARG A 50 -10.53 -0.21 -13.88
C ARG A 50 -9.88 0.36 -15.11
N TRP A 51 -10.69 0.67 -16.09
CA TRP A 51 -10.27 1.46 -17.22
C TRP A 51 -11.41 2.33 -17.74
N THR A 52 -11.05 3.44 -18.37
CA THR A 52 -11.96 4.29 -19.13
C THR A 52 -11.19 5.00 -20.22
N GLU A 53 -11.88 5.45 -21.25
CA GLU A 53 -11.29 6.18 -22.35
C GLU A 53 -12.19 7.33 -22.74
N ASN A 54 -11.58 8.50 -22.93
CA ASN A 54 -12.22 9.68 -23.47
C ASN A 54 -11.47 10.20 -24.71
N GLU A 55 -11.83 11.37 -25.22
CA GLU A 55 -11.18 11.96 -26.40
C GLU A 55 -9.70 12.27 -26.18
N SER A 56 -9.28 12.59 -24.97
CA SER A 56 -7.93 13.09 -24.64
C SER A 56 -7.01 12.05 -24.01
N GLU A 57 -7.56 11.08 -23.28
CA GLU A 57 -6.77 10.11 -22.54
C GLU A 57 -7.46 8.75 -22.38
N ARG A 58 -6.63 7.71 -22.32
CA ARG A 58 -7.01 6.37 -21.87
C ARG A 58 -6.44 6.18 -20.46
N ILE A 59 -7.28 5.81 -19.49
CA ILE A 59 -6.92 5.75 -18.08
C ILE A 59 -7.10 4.32 -17.59
N TYR A 60 -6.08 3.81 -16.92
CA TYR A 60 -6.13 2.55 -16.17
C TYR A 60 -5.92 2.80 -14.69
N THR A 61 -6.52 1.99 -13.82
CA THR A 61 -6.15 1.90 -12.40
C THR A 61 -5.59 0.53 -12.09
N ILE A 62 -4.60 0.48 -11.23
CA ILE A 62 -3.99 -0.75 -10.74
C ILE A 62 -3.66 -0.63 -9.26
N GLU A 63 -3.79 -1.73 -8.54
CA GLU A 63 -3.29 -1.89 -7.17
C GLU A 63 -2.40 -3.11 -7.10
N ASN A 64 -1.16 -2.93 -6.60
CA ASN A 64 -0.19 -4.01 -6.54
C ASN A 64 -0.17 -4.64 -5.14
N ASN A 65 -0.75 -5.82 -5.01
CA ASN A 65 -0.67 -6.66 -3.81
C ASN A 65 0.07 -7.99 -4.06
N VAL A 66 0.49 -8.23 -5.31
CA VAL A 66 1.16 -9.48 -5.75
C VAL A 66 2.67 -9.36 -5.70
N TYR A 67 3.20 -8.28 -6.26
CA TYR A 67 4.65 -8.08 -6.32
C TYR A 67 5.14 -7.36 -5.08
N LYS A 68 6.11 -7.93 -4.37
CA LYS A 68 6.65 -7.37 -3.13
C LYS A 68 7.30 -5.99 -3.33
N ALA A 69 7.97 -5.79 -4.45
CA ALA A 69 8.51 -4.48 -4.82
C ALA A 69 7.53 -3.74 -5.73
N ASN A 70 6.95 -2.64 -5.25
CA ASN A 70 5.98 -1.85 -6.01
C ASN A 70 6.50 -1.43 -7.39
N GLY A 71 7.77 -1.07 -7.52
CA GLY A 71 8.36 -0.71 -8.80
C GLY A 71 8.36 -1.86 -9.81
N VAL A 72 8.52 -3.12 -9.35
CA VAL A 72 8.44 -4.31 -10.22
C VAL A 72 7.01 -4.53 -10.68
N GLY A 73 6.04 -4.43 -9.77
CA GLY A 73 4.62 -4.56 -10.11
C GLY A 73 4.20 -3.49 -11.12
N ILE A 74 4.52 -2.23 -10.87
CA ILE A 74 4.22 -1.12 -11.78
C ILE A 74 4.85 -1.35 -13.18
N ALA A 75 6.12 -1.78 -13.23
CA ALA A 75 6.79 -2.07 -14.49
C ALA A 75 6.10 -3.21 -15.26
N LYS A 76 5.66 -4.27 -14.57
CA LYS A 76 4.89 -5.35 -15.18
C LYS A 76 3.54 -4.90 -15.72
N ALA A 77 2.82 -4.08 -14.99
CA ALA A 77 1.55 -3.51 -15.46
C ALA A 77 1.75 -2.65 -16.72
N ILE A 78 2.78 -1.79 -16.73
CA ILE A 78 3.10 -0.96 -17.88
C ILE A 78 3.50 -1.82 -19.08
N GLU A 79 4.32 -2.85 -18.90
CA GLU A 79 4.70 -3.79 -19.96
C GLU A 79 3.46 -4.46 -20.58
N THR A 80 2.50 -4.87 -19.78
CA THR A 80 1.23 -5.45 -20.23
C THR A 80 0.41 -4.44 -21.03
N ILE A 81 0.24 -3.22 -20.52
CA ILE A 81 -0.50 -2.16 -21.21
C ILE A 81 0.18 -1.80 -22.55
N GLN A 82 1.51 -1.77 -22.59
CA GLN A 82 2.25 -1.50 -23.84
C GLN A 82 2.07 -2.62 -24.88
N LYS A 83 2.09 -3.89 -24.45
CA LYS A 83 1.85 -5.04 -25.33
C LYS A 83 0.45 -5.06 -25.92
N SER A 84 -0.54 -4.66 -25.15
CA SER A 84 -1.94 -4.57 -25.61
C SER A 84 -2.20 -3.39 -26.56
N GLY A 85 -1.22 -2.51 -26.72
CA GLY A 85 -1.27 -1.36 -27.63
C GLY A 85 -1.59 -0.04 -26.93
N LEU A 86 -0.64 0.88 -27.03
CA LEU A 86 -0.80 2.26 -26.57
C LEU A 86 -1.59 3.10 -27.59
N PRO A 87 -2.42 4.04 -27.14
CA PRO A 87 -3.09 4.96 -28.06
C PRO A 87 -2.07 5.87 -28.75
N THR A 88 -2.23 6.08 -30.05
CA THR A 88 -1.32 6.91 -30.87
C THR A 88 -1.61 8.41 -30.76
N ASN A 89 -2.89 8.79 -30.58
CA ASN A 89 -3.35 10.18 -30.59
C ASN A 89 -3.82 10.71 -29.25
N LYS A 90 -3.67 9.91 -28.19
CA LYS A 90 -4.13 10.23 -26.84
C LYS A 90 -3.06 9.91 -25.82
N ARG A 91 -3.12 10.55 -24.66
CA ARG A 91 -2.28 10.16 -23.53
C ARG A 91 -2.78 8.84 -22.94
N CYS A 92 -1.86 8.00 -22.50
CA CYS A 92 -2.20 6.84 -21.67
C CYS A 92 -1.77 7.14 -20.23
N LYS A 93 -2.70 7.03 -19.30
CA LYS A 93 -2.45 7.28 -17.88
C LYS A 93 -2.74 6.04 -17.06
N VAL A 94 -1.79 5.66 -16.21
CA VAL A 94 -1.92 4.57 -15.26
C VAL A 94 -1.91 5.14 -13.85
N ILE A 95 -3.01 5.02 -13.12
CA ILE A 95 -3.14 5.48 -11.74
C ILE A 95 -2.88 4.29 -10.82
N VAL A 96 -1.84 4.37 -10.02
CA VAL A 96 -1.52 3.38 -9.00
C VAL A 96 -2.31 3.72 -7.75
N THR A 97 -3.07 2.74 -7.25
CA THR A 97 -3.87 2.88 -6.03
C THR A 97 -3.30 2.05 -4.89
N ASN A 98 -3.66 2.43 -3.68
CA ASN A 98 -3.43 1.67 -2.45
C ASN A 98 -4.72 1.70 -1.62
N LEU A 99 -5.30 0.55 -1.34
CA LEU A 99 -6.63 0.43 -0.72
C LEU A 99 -7.71 1.22 -1.49
N ASP A 100 -7.65 1.19 -2.82
CA ASP A 100 -8.53 1.96 -3.70
C ASP A 100 -8.42 3.50 -3.56
N ILE A 101 -7.33 4.02 -2.95
CA ILE A 101 -7.01 5.44 -2.89
C ILE A 101 -5.85 5.73 -3.85
N PRO A 102 -5.97 6.73 -4.74
CA PRO A 102 -4.94 7.00 -5.74
C PRO A 102 -3.67 7.58 -5.10
N GLU A 103 -2.52 6.98 -5.44
CA GLU A 103 -1.21 7.32 -4.90
C GLU A 103 -0.40 8.19 -5.86
N ILE A 104 -0.15 7.70 -7.05
CA ILE A 104 0.64 8.32 -8.12
C ILE A 104 0.00 8.03 -9.47
N ALA A 105 0.34 8.81 -10.47
CA ALA A 105 -0.01 8.57 -11.87
C ALA A 105 1.25 8.46 -12.73
N LEU A 106 1.25 7.51 -13.66
CA LEU A 106 2.23 7.41 -14.72
C LEU A 106 1.53 7.79 -16.02
N THR A 107 2.07 8.78 -16.74
CA THR A 107 1.49 9.28 -17.98
C THR A 107 2.45 9.01 -19.13
N TYR A 108 1.96 8.36 -20.16
CA TYR A 108 2.65 8.16 -21.42
C TYR A 108 2.36 9.32 -22.38
N HIS A 109 3.41 9.89 -22.95
CA HIS A 109 3.33 10.96 -23.95
C HIS A 109 3.83 10.44 -25.31
N PRO A 110 2.96 10.18 -26.29
CA PRO A 110 3.35 9.56 -27.55
C PRO A 110 4.35 10.39 -28.37
N ASN A 111 4.37 11.71 -28.17
CA ASN A 111 5.17 12.65 -28.97
C ASN A 111 6.43 13.17 -28.28
N SER A 112 6.82 12.63 -27.11
CA SER A 112 8.03 13.07 -26.43
C SER A 112 9.24 12.27 -26.92
N CYS A 113 9.98 12.81 -27.90
CA CYS A 113 11.16 12.16 -28.49
C CYS A 113 12.35 11.97 -27.53
N ASP A 114 12.44 12.68 -26.41
CA ASP A 114 13.73 12.85 -25.70
C ASP A 114 13.72 12.63 -24.19
N SER A 115 12.61 12.23 -23.57
CA SER A 115 12.64 12.03 -22.12
C SER A 115 12.73 10.56 -21.74
N ILE A 116 13.97 10.08 -21.51
CA ILE A 116 14.18 8.99 -20.56
C ILE A 116 13.71 9.55 -19.22
N SER A 117 12.55 9.08 -18.74
CA SER A 117 12.12 9.44 -17.39
C SER A 117 13.18 8.96 -16.41
N ASP A 118 13.36 9.67 -15.30
CA ASP A 118 14.24 9.27 -14.19
C ASP A 118 14.02 7.81 -13.72
N ASN A 119 12.93 7.19 -14.13
CA ASN A 119 12.49 5.84 -13.79
C ASN A 119 12.93 4.77 -14.80
N GLY A 120 13.66 5.12 -15.85
CA GLY A 120 14.10 4.19 -16.91
C GLY A 120 13.00 3.72 -17.85
N LEU A 121 11.78 4.21 -17.73
CA LEU A 121 10.65 3.93 -18.62
C LEU A 121 10.57 5.02 -19.68
N ARG A 122 10.95 4.69 -20.90
CA ARG A 122 10.88 5.66 -22.02
C ARG A 122 9.45 6.18 -22.19
N ASN A 123 9.34 7.51 -22.33
CA ASN A 123 8.08 8.23 -22.58
C ASN A 123 7.02 8.18 -21.46
N TRP A 124 7.37 7.62 -20.30
CA TRP A 124 6.51 7.61 -19.12
C TRP A 124 6.99 8.60 -18.08
N GLN A 125 6.11 9.48 -17.66
CA GLN A 125 6.35 10.45 -16.59
C GLN A 125 5.55 10.06 -15.36
N THR A 126 6.21 9.98 -14.23
CA THR A 126 5.58 9.72 -12.93
C THR A 126 5.29 11.04 -12.22
N SER A 127 4.10 11.19 -11.67
CA SER A 127 3.69 12.38 -10.92
C SER A 127 2.70 12.03 -9.81
N TYR A 128 2.73 12.81 -8.74
CA TYR A 128 1.68 12.80 -7.72
C TYR A 128 0.41 13.53 -8.22
N GLU A 129 0.48 14.29 -9.30
CA GLU A 129 -0.67 15.00 -9.85
C GLU A 129 -1.55 14.06 -10.69
N ILE A 130 -2.70 13.68 -10.16
CA ILE A 130 -3.64 12.77 -10.81
C ILE A 130 -4.64 13.53 -11.68
N GLY A 131 -4.95 14.78 -11.31
CA GLY A 131 -5.91 15.62 -12.03
C GLY A 131 -7.34 15.10 -11.91
N ASN A 132 -8.13 15.34 -12.96
CA ASN A 132 -9.53 14.90 -13.03
C ASN A 132 -9.69 13.43 -13.45
N SER A 133 -8.63 12.79 -13.94
CA SER A 133 -8.65 11.41 -14.45
C SER A 133 -9.19 10.41 -13.43
N TRP A 134 -8.92 10.63 -12.14
CA TRP A 134 -9.47 9.81 -11.07
C TRP A 134 -10.99 9.91 -10.94
N LYS A 135 -11.56 11.12 -11.12
CA LYS A 135 -13.00 11.33 -11.01
C LYS A 135 -13.77 10.58 -12.11
N GLU A 136 -13.15 10.42 -13.28
CA GLU A 136 -13.72 9.68 -14.39
C GLU A 136 -13.63 8.19 -14.15
N VAL A 137 -12.43 7.65 -13.97
CA VAL A 137 -12.22 6.20 -13.85
C VAL A 137 -12.80 5.60 -12.55
N LYS A 138 -12.97 6.39 -11.50
CA LYS A 138 -13.60 5.93 -10.24
C LYS A 138 -15.04 5.48 -10.42
N LYS A 139 -15.75 5.97 -11.45
CA LYS A 139 -17.14 5.60 -11.73
C LYS A 139 -17.25 4.22 -12.36
N GLU A 140 -16.17 3.72 -12.95
CA GLU A 140 -16.13 2.45 -13.64
C GLU A 140 -16.16 1.27 -12.67
N LYS A 141 -16.67 0.15 -13.17
CA LYS A 141 -16.76 -1.09 -12.39
C LYS A 141 -15.37 -1.62 -12.06
N ILE A 142 -15.16 -1.94 -10.79
CA ILE A 142 -13.93 -2.56 -10.32
C ILE A 142 -13.86 -4.02 -10.78
N LYS A 143 -12.74 -4.39 -11.41
CA LYS A 143 -12.37 -5.79 -11.61
C LYS A 143 -11.38 -6.20 -10.51
N ASN A 144 -11.53 -7.40 -9.95
CA ASN A 144 -10.70 -7.95 -8.88
C ASN A 144 -10.59 -7.02 -7.66
N SER A 145 -11.71 -6.74 -7.01
CA SER A 145 -11.73 -5.87 -5.81
C SER A 145 -10.87 -6.42 -4.67
N SER A 146 -10.10 -5.56 -4.02
CA SER A 146 -9.34 -5.89 -2.80
C SER A 146 -10.22 -5.93 -1.53
N ARG A 147 -11.46 -5.46 -1.61
CA ARG A 147 -12.34 -5.37 -0.43
C ARG A 147 -12.66 -6.74 0.15
N TYR A 148 -12.59 -6.82 1.47
CA TYR A 148 -12.83 -8.02 2.28
C TYR A 148 -11.88 -9.19 1.99
N LYS A 149 -10.81 -8.95 1.24
CA LYS A 149 -9.72 -9.91 1.16
C LYS A 149 -8.93 -9.91 2.45
N VAL A 150 -8.56 -11.10 2.87
CA VAL A 150 -7.80 -11.34 4.09
C VAL A 150 -6.40 -11.76 3.68
N ASP A 151 -5.42 -10.97 4.05
CA ASP A 151 -4.01 -11.27 3.87
C ASP A 151 -3.43 -11.78 5.19
N ILE A 152 -2.72 -12.89 5.13
CA ILE A 152 -1.98 -13.42 6.27
C ILE A 152 -0.50 -13.19 5.99
N VAL A 153 0.12 -12.37 6.83
CA VAL A 153 1.54 -12.00 6.69
C VAL A 153 2.28 -12.37 7.97
N VAL A 154 3.48 -12.92 7.83
CA VAL A 154 4.34 -13.20 8.98
C VAL A 154 5.53 -12.25 8.94
N TYR A 155 5.71 -11.49 10.02
CA TYR A 155 6.80 -10.53 10.19
C TYR A 155 7.85 -11.09 11.16
N PRO A 156 8.98 -11.64 10.69
CA PRO A 156 10.10 -11.94 11.58
C PRO A 156 10.71 -10.62 12.05
N GLN A 157 10.89 -10.47 13.35
CA GLN A 157 11.49 -9.28 13.95
C GLN A 157 12.63 -9.67 14.86
N LEU A 158 13.79 -9.05 14.64
CA LEU A 158 14.94 -9.13 15.52
C LEU A 158 15.11 -7.77 16.19
N SER A 159 15.01 -7.74 17.50
CA SER A 159 15.29 -6.58 18.33
C SER A 159 16.61 -6.80 19.06
N TYR A 160 17.46 -5.79 19.03
CA TYR A 160 18.78 -5.84 19.61
C TYR A 160 19.06 -4.56 20.39
N LYS A 161 19.51 -4.70 21.62
CA LYS A 161 19.92 -3.57 22.46
C LYS A 161 21.35 -3.79 22.92
N ASN A 162 22.14 -2.76 22.86
CA ASN A 162 23.45 -2.70 23.49
C ASN A 162 23.29 -1.88 24.77
N LEU A 163 23.36 -2.54 25.90
CA LEU A 163 23.23 -1.95 27.22
C LEU A 163 24.46 -2.29 28.07
N ILE A 164 24.81 -1.50 28.89
CA ILE A 164 25.81 -1.19 29.86
C ILE A 164 26.15 -2.38 30.79
N ILE A 165 27.35 -2.54 31.17
CA ILE A 165 27.99 -3.15 32.37
C ILE A 165 27.57 -4.56 32.81
N THR A 166 26.32 -4.92 32.95
CA THR A 166 25.89 -6.24 33.44
C THR A 166 25.55 -7.24 32.35
N GLN A 167 25.02 -6.75 31.24
CA GLN A 167 24.74 -7.54 30.02
C GLN A 167 24.99 -6.66 28.81
N ILE A 168 26.06 -6.95 28.07
CA ILE A 168 26.52 -6.11 26.96
C ILE A 168 25.50 -6.11 25.81
N TYR A 169 24.83 -7.23 25.60
CA TYR A 169 23.86 -7.43 24.52
C TYR A 169 22.59 -8.05 25.02
N GLN A 170 21.47 -7.53 24.54
CA GLN A 170 20.17 -8.14 24.70
C GLN A 170 19.56 -8.41 23.33
N ALA A 171 19.03 -9.59 23.11
CA ALA A 171 18.45 -9.97 21.84
C ALA A 171 17.06 -10.59 22.03
N LEU A 172 16.12 -10.17 21.19
CA LEU A 172 14.77 -10.73 21.15
C LEU A 172 14.42 -11.04 19.70
N PHE A 173 14.15 -12.30 19.40
CA PHE A 173 13.65 -12.72 18.10
C PHE A 173 12.19 -13.17 18.23
N THR A 174 11.33 -12.57 17.42
CA THR A 174 9.89 -12.88 17.39
C THR A 174 9.41 -13.20 15.99
N LEU A 175 8.42 -14.05 15.87
CA LEU A 175 7.60 -14.23 14.68
C LEU A 175 6.24 -13.62 14.93
N ASN A 176 5.85 -12.68 14.08
CA ASN A 176 4.65 -11.88 14.30
C ASN A 176 3.64 -12.10 13.18
N PRO A 177 2.83 -13.19 13.21
CA PRO A 177 1.74 -13.38 12.28
C PRO A 177 0.71 -12.26 12.44
N ALA A 178 0.28 -11.72 11.30
CA ALA A 178 -0.73 -10.68 11.23
C ALA A 178 -1.80 -11.04 10.21
N ILE A 179 -3.03 -10.67 10.53
CA ILE A 179 -4.17 -10.68 9.61
C ILE A 179 -4.43 -9.25 9.22
N GLU A 180 -4.44 -8.98 7.92
CA GLU A 180 -4.74 -7.69 7.33
C GLU A 180 -5.99 -7.80 6.47
N VAL A 181 -6.96 -6.92 6.69
CA VAL A 181 -8.24 -6.94 5.98
C VAL A 181 -8.57 -5.55 5.45
N SER A 182 -8.77 -5.46 4.15
CA SER A 182 -9.26 -4.23 3.50
C SER A 182 -10.78 -4.16 3.63
N LEU A 183 -11.31 -3.19 4.37
CA LEU A 183 -12.75 -3.09 4.67
C LEU A 183 -13.48 -2.18 3.66
N LEU A 184 -13.12 -0.90 3.65
CA LEU A 184 -13.66 0.13 2.77
C LEU A 184 -12.53 0.79 1.98
N PRO A 185 -12.83 1.61 0.96
CA PRO A 185 -11.78 2.37 0.28
C PRO A 185 -10.93 3.16 1.27
N GLY A 186 -9.64 2.89 1.28
CA GLY A 186 -8.68 3.48 2.21
C GLY A 186 -8.67 2.88 3.61
N MET A 187 -9.61 2.00 3.96
CA MET A 187 -9.73 1.45 5.32
C MET A 187 -9.13 0.05 5.42
N LYS A 188 -8.20 -0.12 6.37
CA LYS A 188 -7.56 -1.40 6.66
C LYS A 188 -7.59 -1.70 8.15
N PHE A 189 -8.01 -2.91 8.49
CA PHE A 189 -7.82 -3.49 9.82
C PHE A 189 -6.56 -4.35 9.82
N THR A 190 -5.78 -4.26 10.89
CA THR A 190 -4.61 -5.13 11.13
C THR A 190 -4.69 -5.71 12.52
N GLY A 191 -4.68 -7.03 12.63
CA GLY A 191 -4.58 -7.77 13.88
C GLY A 191 -3.31 -8.63 13.87
N GLN A 192 -2.42 -8.45 14.85
CA GLN A 192 -1.13 -9.13 14.93
C GLN A 192 -0.97 -9.82 16.27
N ILE A 193 -0.31 -10.97 16.27
CA ILE A 193 0.13 -11.68 17.47
C ILE A 193 1.65 -11.72 17.45
N ILE A 194 2.27 -11.47 18.58
CA ILE A 194 3.72 -11.58 18.77
C ILE A 194 4.02 -12.92 19.43
N VAL A 195 4.83 -13.73 18.75
CA VAL A 195 5.29 -15.04 19.23
C VAL A 195 6.80 -14.96 19.46
N PRO A 196 7.26 -14.89 20.71
CA PRO A 196 8.68 -14.89 21.02
C PRO A 196 9.27 -16.27 20.71
N ILE A 197 10.40 -16.28 20.00
CA ILE A 197 11.17 -17.49 19.66
C ILE A 197 12.44 -17.55 20.49
N TYR A 198 13.07 -16.41 20.72
CA TYR A 198 14.30 -16.30 21.50
C TYR A 198 14.29 -14.98 22.26
N ASN A 199 14.57 -15.02 23.56
CA ASN A 199 14.69 -13.85 24.42
C ASN A 199 15.95 -13.98 25.28
N ASP A 200 16.85 -13.03 25.16
CA ASP A 200 18.01 -12.90 26.02
C ASP A 200 18.07 -11.47 26.58
N GLY A 201 17.63 -11.36 27.83
CA GLY A 201 17.69 -10.14 28.60
C GLY A 201 16.55 -9.12 28.40
N TYR A 202 15.54 -9.41 27.58
CA TYR A 202 14.32 -8.61 27.54
C TYR A 202 13.37 -8.96 28.68
N SER A 203 12.34 -8.13 28.90
CA SER A 203 11.33 -8.32 29.95
C SER A 203 10.69 -9.71 29.91
N ILE A 204 10.30 -10.23 31.09
CA ILE A 204 9.52 -11.47 31.23
C ILE A 204 8.18 -11.40 30.45
N TYR A 205 7.61 -10.23 30.27
CA TYR A 205 6.41 -10.03 29.43
C TYR A 205 6.70 -10.28 27.95
N SER A 206 7.94 -10.07 27.51
CA SER A 206 8.37 -10.35 26.14
C SER A 206 8.56 -11.84 25.84
N ASP A 207 8.53 -12.72 26.86
CA ASP A 207 8.58 -14.18 26.70
C ASP A 207 7.21 -14.81 26.46
N ARG A 208 6.15 -14.05 26.62
CA ARG A 208 4.78 -14.54 26.46
C ARG A 208 4.24 -14.19 25.09
N VAL A 209 3.44 -15.12 24.54
CA VAL A 209 2.63 -14.79 23.35
C VAL A 209 1.62 -13.73 23.74
N HIS A 210 1.60 -12.62 22.98
CA HIS A 210 0.72 -11.50 23.27
C HIS A 210 0.29 -10.79 21.97
N PRO A 211 -0.81 -10.02 22.00
CA PRO A 211 -1.20 -9.19 20.87
C PRO A 211 -0.13 -8.14 20.54
N GLY A 212 0.09 -7.94 19.24
CA GLY A 212 0.90 -6.85 18.71
C GLY A 212 0.02 -5.70 18.23
N TYR A 213 0.10 -5.35 16.94
CA TYR A 213 -0.79 -4.35 16.35
C TYR A 213 -2.24 -4.81 16.35
N ILE A 214 -3.13 -4.01 16.91
CA ILE A 214 -4.58 -4.11 16.73
C ILE A 214 -5.04 -2.73 16.29
N THR A 215 -5.06 -2.46 14.99
CA THR A 215 -5.27 -1.12 14.47
C THR A 215 -6.31 -1.07 13.36
N LEU A 216 -7.06 0.01 13.35
CA LEU A 216 -7.90 0.41 12.24
C LEU A 216 -7.31 1.68 11.64
N SER A 217 -7.00 1.65 10.35
CA SER A 217 -6.44 2.79 9.63
C SER A 217 -7.32 3.20 8.46
N GLN A 218 -7.43 4.50 8.22
CA GLN A 218 -8.11 5.10 7.08
C GLN A 218 -7.14 5.98 6.32
N GLN A 219 -6.89 5.63 5.06
CA GLN A 219 -6.16 6.48 4.11
C GLN A 219 -7.16 7.33 3.32
N PHE A 220 -6.75 8.53 2.95
CA PHE A 220 -7.54 9.42 2.13
C PHE A 220 -6.66 10.38 1.34
N ARG A 221 -7.24 10.94 0.30
CA ARG A 221 -6.59 11.96 -0.52
C ARG A 221 -7.45 13.20 -0.56
N LEU A 222 -6.85 14.34 -0.23
CA LEU A 222 -7.44 15.66 -0.26
C LEU A 222 -7.01 16.42 -1.53
N PRO A 223 -7.67 17.54 -1.87
CA PRO A 223 -7.20 18.47 -2.89
C PRO A 223 -5.73 18.89 -2.65
N TYR A 224 -5.10 19.45 -3.69
CA TYR A 224 -3.70 19.90 -3.67
C TYR A 224 -2.66 18.79 -3.42
N ASN A 225 -2.97 17.56 -3.82
CA ASN A 225 -2.11 16.36 -3.67
C ASN A 225 -1.76 16.01 -2.22
N ILE A 226 -2.58 16.43 -1.27
CA ILE A 226 -2.39 16.06 0.13
C ILE A 226 -2.89 14.62 0.33
N LYS A 227 -2.02 13.76 0.84
CA LYS A 227 -2.36 12.42 1.29
C LYS A 227 -2.45 12.42 2.81
N GLY A 228 -3.44 11.73 3.35
CA GLY A 228 -3.60 11.59 4.78
C GLY A 228 -3.85 10.14 5.20
N LYS A 229 -3.50 9.86 6.43
CA LYS A 229 -3.78 8.60 7.10
C LYS A 229 -4.13 8.86 8.55
N ALA A 230 -5.28 8.37 8.98
CA ALA A 230 -5.68 8.28 10.38
C ALA A 230 -5.57 6.84 10.84
N THR A 231 -5.07 6.60 12.04
CA THR A 231 -4.95 5.25 12.62
C THR A 231 -5.35 5.30 14.07
N ILE A 232 -6.17 4.36 14.52
CA ILE A 232 -6.55 4.19 15.92
C ILE A 232 -6.30 2.74 16.34
N GLY A 233 -5.99 2.52 17.61
CA GLY A 233 -5.85 1.19 18.15
C GLY A 233 -4.64 1.01 19.07
N TYR A 234 -4.20 -0.22 19.17
CA TYR A 234 -3.00 -0.61 19.89
C TYR A 234 -1.83 -0.72 18.91
N PHE A 235 -0.78 0.02 19.21
CA PHE A 235 0.47 0.01 18.46
C PHE A 235 1.48 -0.93 19.13
N ASN A 236 2.37 -1.50 18.35
CA ASN A 236 3.49 -2.24 18.93
C ASN A 236 4.37 -1.30 19.79
N ALA A 237 5.16 -1.85 20.71
CA ALA A 237 5.96 -1.11 21.68
C ALA A 237 5.15 -0.43 22.79
N ASP A 238 4.14 -1.14 23.31
CA ASP A 238 3.40 -0.80 24.52
C ASP A 238 2.70 0.57 24.45
N ARG A 239 2.03 0.83 23.32
CA ARG A 239 1.31 2.08 23.09
C ARG A 239 -0.05 1.83 22.48
N TYR A 240 -1.03 2.61 22.92
CA TYR A 240 -2.36 2.68 22.32
C TYR A 240 -2.76 4.13 22.08
N GLY A 241 -3.71 4.36 21.20
CA GLY A 241 -4.20 5.71 20.95
C GLY A 241 -4.62 5.98 19.53
N ALA A 242 -4.43 7.22 19.09
CA ALA A 242 -4.75 7.68 17.76
C ALA A 242 -3.55 8.42 17.14
N ASP A 243 -3.42 8.28 15.83
CA ASP A 243 -2.36 8.90 15.03
C ASP A 243 -2.94 9.45 13.73
N PHE A 244 -2.56 10.65 13.37
CA PHE A 244 -2.98 11.32 12.16
C PHE A 244 -1.78 11.88 11.42
N MET A 245 -1.61 11.52 10.15
CA MET A 245 -0.49 11.91 9.31
C MET A 245 -0.98 12.56 8.02
N LEU A 246 -0.30 13.61 7.61
CA LEU A 246 -0.44 14.27 6.31
C LEU A 246 0.89 14.30 5.59
N PHE A 247 0.82 14.13 4.28
CA PHE A 247 1.97 14.22 3.37
C PHE A 247 1.59 15.04 2.14
N ARG A 248 2.45 15.95 1.72
CA ARG A 248 2.22 16.82 0.57
C ARG A 248 3.50 17.00 -0.25
N PRO A 249 3.56 16.50 -1.50
CA PRO A 249 4.63 16.82 -2.44
C PRO A 249 4.46 18.26 -2.98
N PHE A 250 5.57 18.92 -3.33
CA PHE A 250 5.51 20.23 -3.96
C PHE A 250 5.12 20.10 -5.44
N LYS A 251 4.19 20.95 -5.89
CA LYS A 251 3.68 20.87 -7.27
C LYS A 251 4.74 21.18 -8.35
N LYS A 252 5.67 22.10 -8.05
CA LYS A 252 6.71 22.52 -9.01
C LYS A 252 7.88 21.52 -9.09
N ASP A 253 8.20 20.90 -7.97
CA ASP A 253 9.29 19.93 -7.88
C ASP A 253 8.87 18.85 -6.87
N GLU A 254 8.38 17.74 -7.37
CA GLU A 254 7.90 16.62 -6.57
C GLU A 254 8.99 15.87 -5.80
N ARG A 255 10.26 16.21 -6.03
CA ARG A 255 11.39 15.72 -5.20
C ARG A 255 11.34 16.27 -3.78
N PHE A 256 10.70 17.42 -3.60
CA PHE A 256 10.46 18.01 -2.28
C PHE A 256 9.07 17.69 -1.78
N SER A 257 8.95 17.33 -0.51
CA SER A 257 7.67 17.11 0.15
C SER A 257 7.69 17.55 1.59
N LEU A 258 6.51 17.86 2.12
CA LEU A 258 6.28 18.14 3.53
C LEU A 258 5.49 17.01 4.15
N GLU A 259 5.77 16.73 5.42
CA GLU A 259 4.97 15.81 6.22
C GLU A 259 4.63 16.45 7.56
N GLY A 260 3.46 16.12 8.06
CA GLY A 260 2.99 16.48 9.39
C GLY A 260 2.33 15.27 10.04
N ARG A 261 2.58 15.07 11.32
CA ARG A 261 1.98 13.98 12.10
C ARG A 261 1.62 14.51 13.47
N ILE A 262 0.47 14.10 13.98
CA ILE A 262 0.04 14.34 15.34
C ILE A 262 -0.51 13.04 15.91
N GLY A 263 -0.12 12.71 17.14
CA GLY A 263 -0.58 11.52 17.85
C GLY A 263 -1.01 11.84 19.26
N LEU A 264 -2.03 11.14 19.72
CA LEU A 264 -2.44 11.08 21.11
C LEU A 264 -2.25 9.65 21.57
N VAL A 265 -1.28 9.41 22.48
CA VAL A 265 -0.76 8.07 22.77
C VAL A 265 -0.66 7.87 24.26
N GLY A 266 -1.25 6.76 24.75
CA GLY A 266 -1.11 6.25 26.11
C GLY A 266 -0.15 5.07 26.20
N ILE A 267 0.27 4.74 27.42
CA ILE A 267 1.06 3.55 27.73
C ILE A 267 0.11 2.39 27.96
N GLY A 268 0.35 1.26 27.31
CA GLY A 268 -0.36 0.02 27.58
C GLY A 268 0.49 -1.16 27.16
N TYR A 269 0.55 -2.19 27.99
CA TYR A 269 1.31 -3.41 27.73
C TYR A 269 0.44 -4.65 27.94
N TRP A 270 0.81 -5.72 27.25
CA TRP A 270 0.14 -7.00 27.37
C TRP A 270 0.90 -7.94 28.29
N ASP A 271 0.19 -8.54 29.26
CA ASP A 271 0.63 -9.72 29.99
C ASP A 271 -0.14 -10.93 29.46
N GLY A 272 0.44 -11.63 28.48
CA GLY A 272 -0.30 -12.58 27.67
C GLY A 272 -1.43 -11.88 26.91
N PHE A 273 -2.67 -12.22 27.18
CA PHE A 273 -3.85 -11.59 26.56
C PHE A 273 -4.55 -10.57 27.48
N LYS A 274 -3.97 -10.24 28.63
CA LYS A 274 -4.50 -9.21 29.53
C LYS A 274 -3.82 -7.88 29.26
N LEU A 275 -4.60 -6.88 28.86
CA LEU A 275 -4.12 -5.51 28.65
C LEU A 275 -4.05 -4.75 29.96
N HIS A 276 -2.90 -4.19 30.26
CA HIS A 276 -2.67 -3.21 31.30
C HIS A 276 -2.43 -1.86 30.64
N TYR A 277 -3.14 -0.84 31.06
CA TYR A 277 -3.03 0.49 30.45
C TYR A 277 -3.08 1.59 31.49
N ASP A 278 -2.39 2.67 31.20
CA ASP A 278 -2.47 3.92 31.93
C ASP A 278 -3.44 4.85 31.21
N THR A 279 -4.20 5.64 31.97
CA THR A 279 -5.14 6.61 31.41
C THR A 279 -4.47 7.91 30.97
N ASP A 280 -3.22 8.12 31.37
CA ASP A 280 -2.48 9.30 30.99
C ASP A 280 -2.04 9.23 29.53
N MET A 281 -2.50 10.19 28.76
CA MET A 281 -2.19 10.28 27.32
C MET A 281 -1.28 11.47 27.04
N SER A 282 -0.31 11.23 26.18
CA SER A 282 0.66 12.22 25.74
C SER A 282 0.46 12.62 24.29
N TRP A 283 0.55 13.90 23.99
CA TRP A 283 0.59 14.40 22.64
C TRP A 283 1.99 14.26 22.05
N THR A 284 2.05 13.76 20.85
CA THR A 284 3.26 13.70 20.02
C THR A 284 3.01 14.41 18.71
N TRP A 285 4.02 15.04 18.17
CA TRP A 285 3.92 15.64 16.84
C TRP A 285 5.24 15.56 16.09
N THR A 286 5.15 15.54 14.78
CA THR A 286 6.29 15.60 13.85
C THR A 286 5.93 16.56 12.73
N VAL A 287 6.83 17.46 12.39
CA VAL A 287 6.76 18.27 11.18
C VAL A 287 8.08 18.08 10.44
N GLY A 288 8.03 17.72 9.18
CA GLY A 288 9.21 17.39 8.42
C GLY A 288 9.19 17.85 6.98
N ALA A 289 10.39 18.03 6.44
CA ALA A 289 10.64 18.25 5.02
C ALA A 289 11.51 17.12 4.49
N ASN A 290 11.14 16.61 3.32
CA ASN A 290 11.87 15.54 2.65
C ASN A 290 12.35 16.03 1.29
N PHE A 291 13.54 15.59 0.91
CA PHE A 291 14.13 15.78 -0.41
C PHE A 291 14.58 14.43 -0.96
N TYR A 292 14.10 14.06 -2.14
CA TYR A 292 14.51 12.86 -2.85
C TYR A 292 15.48 13.19 -3.97
N TRP A 293 16.64 12.53 -3.98
CA TRP A 293 17.69 12.69 -4.98
C TRP A 293 17.69 11.47 -5.95
N PRO A 294 17.06 11.58 -7.13
CA PRO A 294 16.87 10.44 -8.03
C PRO A 294 18.17 9.77 -8.48
N ARG A 295 19.18 10.58 -8.81
CA ARG A 295 20.47 10.07 -9.31
C ARG A 295 21.12 9.01 -8.42
N TYR A 296 20.96 9.16 -7.10
CA TYR A 296 21.52 8.24 -6.11
C TYR A 296 20.46 7.42 -5.39
N ASN A 297 19.20 7.54 -5.81
CA ASN A 297 18.06 6.90 -5.15
C ASN A 297 18.08 7.11 -3.62
N THR A 298 18.34 8.34 -3.21
CA THR A 298 18.57 8.71 -1.81
C THR A 298 17.58 9.77 -1.37
N GLN A 299 16.96 9.54 -0.23
CA GLN A 299 16.04 10.46 0.42
C GLN A 299 16.72 11.08 1.63
N PHE A 300 16.59 12.40 1.77
CA PHE A 300 16.97 13.16 2.94
C PHE A 300 15.71 13.66 3.63
N SER A 301 15.68 13.59 4.95
CA SER A 301 14.55 14.04 5.78
C SER A 301 15.06 14.85 6.95
N LEU A 302 14.47 16.02 7.16
CA LEU A 302 14.72 16.86 8.33
C LEU A 302 13.40 17.05 9.07
N LYS A 303 13.33 16.66 10.34
CA LYS A 303 12.13 16.62 11.15
C LYS A 303 12.31 17.32 12.47
N GLY A 304 11.34 18.15 12.85
CA GLY A 304 11.13 18.58 14.22
C GLY A 304 10.10 17.65 14.87
N GLU A 305 10.38 17.15 16.06
CA GLU A 305 9.55 16.13 16.70
C GLU A 305 9.36 16.45 18.18
N GLN A 306 8.18 16.12 18.70
CA GLN A 306 7.94 16.00 20.14
C GLN A 306 7.74 14.53 20.48
N TYR A 307 8.61 14.04 21.36
CA TYR A 307 8.60 12.65 21.81
C TYR A 307 7.60 12.39 22.92
N LEU A 308 7.42 11.13 23.27
CA LEU A 308 6.39 10.65 24.19
C LEU A 308 6.44 11.27 25.61
N MET A 309 7.59 11.67 26.09
CA MET A 309 7.73 12.30 27.41
C MET A 309 7.78 13.82 27.35
N GLY A 310 7.31 14.40 26.23
CA GLY A 310 7.25 15.85 26.05
C GLY A 310 8.57 16.49 25.59
N ASP A 311 9.67 15.75 25.55
CA ASP A 311 10.95 16.24 25.01
C ASP A 311 10.79 16.57 23.53
N ARG A 312 11.42 17.67 23.10
CA ARG A 312 11.39 18.15 21.72
C ARG A 312 12.77 18.09 21.12
N GLY A 313 12.83 17.73 19.85
CA GLY A 313 14.11 17.60 19.20
C GLY A 313 14.03 17.73 17.69
N VAL A 314 15.21 17.67 17.10
CA VAL A 314 15.39 17.64 15.64
C VAL A 314 16.01 16.32 15.26
N LYS A 315 15.52 15.75 14.18
CA LYS A 315 16.04 14.52 13.61
C LYS A 315 16.38 14.73 12.13
N PHE A 316 17.57 14.35 11.76
CA PHE A 316 18.00 14.22 10.38
C PHE A 316 18.05 12.74 10.02
N GLU A 317 17.57 12.37 8.84
CA GLU A 317 17.64 11.01 8.34
C GLU A 317 18.03 11.01 6.86
N MET A 318 18.97 10.16 6.48
CA MET A 318 19.37 9.90 5.10
C MET A 318 19.10 8.43 4.80
N THR A 319 18.24 8.15 3.80
CA THR A 319 17.89 6.79 3.40
C THR A 319 18.28 6.56 1.95
N ARG A 320 19.13 5.57 1.71
CA ARG A 320 19.47 5.10 0.37
C ARG A 320 18.67 3.85 0.05
N HIS A 321 17.96 3.89 -1.07
CA HIS A 321 17.14 2.79 -1.54
C HIS A 321 17.90 1.97 -2.59
N TYR A 322 17.84 0.66 -2.44
CA TYR A 322 18.30 -0.34 -3.39
C TYR A 322 17.08 -1.13 -3.88
N ARG A 323 17.28 -2.02 -4.85
CA ARG A 323 16.17 -2.77 -5.45
C ARG A 323 15.33 -3.57 -4.42
N TYR A 324 16.01 -4.21 -3.46
CA TYR A 324 15.37 -5.07 -2.44
C TYR A 324 15.80 -4.71 -1.02
N ALA A 325 16.50 -3.62 -0.83
CA ALA A 325 16.98 -3.19 0.47
C ALA A 325 16.98 -1.67 0.60
N SER A 326 16.97 -1.17 1.82
CA SER A 326 17.30 0.22 2.11
C SER A 326 18.20 0.33 3.32
N ILE A 327 19.06 1.33 3.32
CA ILE A 327 19.94 1.68 4.43
C ILE A 327 19.64 3.12 4.81
N SER A 328 19.31 3.34 6.07
CA SER A 328 19.10 4.67 6.63
C SER A 328 20.10 4.96 7.72
N PHE A 329 20.62 6.17 7.72
CA PHE A 329 21.39 6.76 8.82
C PHE A 329 20.58 7.89 9.41
N TYR A 330 20.52 7.97 10.73
CA TYR A 330 19.86 9.07 11.40
C TYR A 330 20.71 9.65 12.52
N ALA A 331 20.54 10.93 12.73
CA ALA A 331 21.07 11.66 13.87
C ALA A 331 19.91 12.48 14.48
N MET A 332 19.83 12.52 15.79
CA MET A 332 18.81 13.25 16.52
C MET A 332 19.36 13.94 17.74
N LYS A 333 18.80 15.08 18.06
CA LYS A 333 19.12 15.87 19.25
C LYS A 333 17.84 16.31 19.91
N GLY A 334 17.61 15.86 21.13
CA GLY A 334 16.57 16.35 22.01
C GLY A 334 17.01 17.65 22.73
N LYS A 335 16.06 18.39 23.25
CA LYS A 335 16.33 19.57 24.06
C LYS A 335 16.98 19.16 25.38
N ASP A 336 16.37 18.19 26.05
CA ASP A 336 16.77 17.72 27.38
C ASP A 336 17.58 16.39 27.33
N ALA A 337 17.68 15.78 26.14
CA ALA A 337 18.39 14.54 25.91
C ALA A 337 19.74 14.75 25.18
N ASN A 338 20.67 13.84 25.40
CA ASN A 338 21.91 13.78 24.66
C ASN A 338 21.67 13.48 23.17
N SER A 339 22.62 13.88 22.33
CA SER A 339 22.59 13.51 20.91
C SER A 339 22.63 12.00 20.77
N ASN A 340 21.82 11.48 19.86
CA ASN A 340 21.75 10.07 19.54
C ASN A 340 21.80 9.89 18.02
N GLY A 341 22.27 8.76 17.57
CA GLY A 341 22.31 8.42 16.15
C GLY A 341 22.39 6.92 15.95
N GLY A 342 22.11 6.49 14.75
CA GLY A 342 22.14 5.08 14.42
C GLY A 342 21.88 4.84 12.94
N PHE A 343 21.73 3.57 12.63
CA PHE A 343 21.38 3.12 11.29
C PHE A 343 20.21 2.15 11.33
N ARG A 344 19.49 2.08 10.22
CA ARG A 344 18.42 1.11 9.99
C ARG A 344 18.72 0.39 8.69
N PHE A 345 18.62 -0.91 8.71
CA PHE A 345 18.74 -1.76 7.55
C PHE A 345 17.41 -2.48 7.32
N GLN A 346 16.88 -2.41 6.10
CA GLN A 346 15.64 -3.07 5.72
C GLN A 346 15.86 -3.89 4.46
N VAL A 347 15.41 -5.13 4.44
CA VAL A 347 15.48 -6.03 3.29
C VAL A 347 14.12 -6.66 3.05
N LEU A 348 13.73 -6.73 1.78
CA LEU A 348 12.55 -7.49 1.36
C LEU A 348 12.90 -8.97 1.26
N LEU A 349 12.22 -9.82 2.01
CA LEU A 349 12.41 -11.27 2.02
C LEU A 349 11.15 -11.99 1.52
N PRO A 350 11.30 -13.00 0.67
CA PRO A 350 12.49 -13.35 -0.10
C PRO A 350 12.85 -12.24 -1.10
N PRO A 351 14.13 -12.10 -1.46
CA PRO A 351 14.60 -10.97 -2.29
C PRO A 351 14.18 -11.08 -3.77
N TYR A 352 13.58 -12.17 -4.17
CA TYR A 352 13.12 -12.39 -5.53
C TYR A 352 11.61 -12.42 -5.58
N LYS A 353 11.14 -12.11 -6.73
CA LYS A 353 9.87 -12.11 -7.08
C LYS A 353 9.14 -13.27 -7.10
N GLN A 354 8.02 -13.04 -7.37
CA GLN A 354 7.37 -13.94 -8.29
C GLN A 354 7.56 -13.55 -9.73
#